data_2896f65fae65c84bf1001f2402003ad1
#
_entry.id   2896f65fae65c84bf1001f2402003ad1
#
_cell.length_a   1.000
_cell.length_b   1.000
_cell.length_c   1.000
_cell.angle_alpha   90.00
_cell.angle_beta   90.00
_cell.angle_gamma   90.00
#
_symmetry.space_group_name_H-M   'P 1'
#
loop_
_entity.id
_entity.type
_entity.pdbx_description
1 polymer ?
#
loop_
_entity_poly.entity_id
_entity_poly.type
_entity_poly.pdbx_seq_one_letter_code
_entity_poly.pdbx_strand_id
1 'polypeptide(L)'
;MRKKKLIIAVYLAVAVLVVVTTGLGITVSALSSKVKGVICEGISVSGISMGGKTEKEAKKLLSDYVKKVQEQELVVSVTQNGEIQGTESISYRDLGVKAKDNAIVKEIVAIGDEGNIIDRYKAIKSAKENKPKYNIEFKYDAKKIDGFMAEIAKKYDIAPENASLRREAGKFIVLGGKDGREFDEKSAVAKAKSEVKQHLGTMTAKSINGVNLETVLETQKPKYDKEALSMVTDLLGSYSTRFNPAGGRGQNVANGCNHINGSVIMPGETLSANAKMQPYTAQNGYGMGTAYVEGKIVPDMGGGICQVSSTLYNAVLFSELDVVQRQNHSMSVDYVDLARDAAIAGSWKDLKFKNNTAYPIYIEGIVNGGIITFNVYGHETRDVAHRKVELSSVVLSRDNGSKAQLYKLIYENGALKDKVLVNTSTYKPHEYEINAAKKKAEEEKKKEEEEKKKEEEKKKEEEKKAEEEKAKTDSKQANPGVKQHNNTDEEEGIKG
;
A
#
# COMPACT_ATOMS: atom_id res chain seq x y z
N MET A 1 63.18 94.32 -31.89
CA MET A 1 63.09 93.05 -32.65
C MET A 1 62.32 91.90 -31.87
N ARG A 2 62.49 91.78 -30.55
CA ARG A 2 61.84 90.62 -29.77
C ARG A 2 60.29 90.70 -29.77
N LYS A 3 59.61 91.81 -29.63
CA LYS A 3 58.15 91.95 -29.64
C LYS A 3 57.50 91.57 -30.98
N LYS A 4 58.14 91.90 -32.18
CA LYS A 4 57.60 91.44 -33.45
C LYS A 4 57.68 89.90 -33.69
N LYS A 5 58.76 89.28 -33.21
CA LYS A 5 58.91 87.82 -33.32
C LYS A 5 57.88 87.06 -32.44
N LEU A 6 57.54 87.65 -31.26
CA LEU A 6 56.53 87.02 -30.35
C LEU A 6 55.13 87.11 -30.95
N ILE A 7 54.79 88.22 -31.57
CA ILE A 7 53.47 88.41 -32.20
C ILE A 7 53.31 87.52 -33.42
N ILE A 8 54.35 87.31 -34.25
CA ILE A 8 54.33 86.36 -35.38
C ILE A 8 54.21 84.92 -34.88
N ALA A 9 54.88 84.60 -33.79
CA ALA A 9 54.78 83.23 -33.20
C ALA A 9 53.38 82.94 -32.64
N VAL A 10 52.73 83.94 -32.04
CA VAL A 10 51.33 83.82 -31.55
C VAL A 10 50.34 83.67 -32.70
N TYR A 11 50.51 84.47 -33.80
CA TYR A 11 49.65 84.30 -34.99
C TYR A 11 49.84 82.99 -35.70
N LEU A 12 51.06 82.48 -35.77
CA LEU A 12 51.34 81.12 -36.31
C LEU A 12 50.73 80.03 -35.42
N ALA A 13 50.85 80.17 -34.12
CA ALA A 13 50.23 79.23 -33.19
C ALA A 13 48.70 79.22 -33.28
N VAL A 14 48.10 80.41 -33.39
CA VAL A 14 46.64 80.57 -33.59
C VAL A 14 46.20 80.03 -34.95
N ALA A 15 46.97 80.28 -36.03
CA ALA A 15 46.67 79.78 -37.35
C ALA A 15 46.81 78.27 -37.40
N VAL A 16 47.82 77.68 -36.76
CA VAL A 16 47.96 76.19 -36.63
C VAL A 16 46.83 75.64 -35.80
N LEU A 17 46.42 76.29 -34.70
CA LEU A 17 45.29 75.88 -33.88
C LEU A 17 43.97 75.91 -34.66
N VAL A 18 43.74 76.97 -35.48
CA VAL A 18 42.55 77.10 -36.34
C VAL A 18 42.54 76.00 -37.44
N VAL A 19 43.69 75.75 -38.09
CA VAL A 19 43.82 74.71 -39.11
C VAL A 19 43.60 73.32 -38.49
N VAL A 20 44.13 73.04 -37.30
CA VAL A 20 43.95 71.77 -36.58
C VAL A 20 42.50 71.66 -36.14
N THR A 21 41.87 72.71 -35.60
CA THR A 21 40.48 72.64 -35.16
C THR A 21 39.50 72.55 -36.33
N THR A 22 39.70 73.23 -37.42
CA THR A 22 38.89 73.11 -38.64
C THR A 22 39.12 71.78 -39.34
N GLY A 23 40.35 71.29 -39.41
CA GLY A 23 40.65 69.98 -39.95
C GLY A 23 40.03 68.81 -39.13
N LEU A 24 40.13 68.91 -37.80
CA LEU A 24 39.43 68.03 -36.88
C LEU A 24 37.90 68.15 -37.01
N GLY A 25 37.35 69.33 -37.11
CA GLY A 25 35.92 69.55 -37.31
C GLY A 25 35.36 68.97 -38.60
N ILE A 26 36.13 69.09 -39.73
CA ILE A 26 35.74 68.49 -41.01
C ILE A 26 35.82 66.99 -40.98
N THR A 27 36.84 66.40 -40.38
CA THR A 27 36.97 64.92 -40.26
C THR A 27 35.89 64.37 -39.33
N VAL A 28 35.62 65.00 -38.22
CA VAL A 28 34.54 64.66 -37.26
C VAL A 28 33.15 64.79 -37.92
N SER A 29 32.90 65.86 -38.66
CA SER A 29 31.65 66.03 -39.41
C SER A 29 31.45 65.03 -40.53
N ALA A 30 32.52 64.70 -41.29
CA ALA A 30 32.46 63.69 -42.33
C ALA A 30 32.24 62.28 -41.81
N LEU A 31 32.86 61.91 -40.68
CA LEU A 31 32.64 60.65 -40.01
C LEU A 31 31.21 60.56 -39.44
N SER A 32 30.72 61.59 -38.79
CA SER A 32 29.38 61.61 -38.22
C SER A 32 28.26 61.57 -39.28
N SER A 33 28.50 62.22 -40.47
CA SER A 33 27.52 62.14 -41.55
C SER A 33 27.44 60.75 -42.24
N LYS A 34 28.55 59.97 -42.24
CA LYS A 34 28.57 58.58 -42.78
C LYS A 34 27.78 57.59 -41.93
N VAL A 35 27.51 57.92 -40.65
CA VAL A 35 26.82 56.98 -39.72
C VAL A 35 25.36 57.47 -39.54
N LYS A 36 24.90 58.54 -40.13
CA LYS A 36 23.53 59.01 -39.98
C LYS A 36 22.54 58.00 -40.56
N GLY A 37 21.71 57.39 -39.68
CA GLY A 37 20.70 56.36 -40.04
C GLY A 37 21.27 54.97 -40.35
N VAL A 38 22.57 54.73 -40.06
CA VAL A 38 23.21 53.40 -40.15
C VAL A 38 23.96 53.08 -38.86
N ILE A 39 24.08 51.78 -38.54
CA ILE A 39 24.74 51.27 -37.33
C ILE A 39 26.27 51.45 -37.47
N CYS A 40 26.92 51.87 -36.38
CA CYS A 40 28.37 52.07 -36.33
C CYS A 40 29.13 50.76 -36.64
N GLU A 41 30.26 50.91 -37.31
CA GLU A 41 31.21 49.80 -37.57
C GLU A 41 31.71 49.20 -36.24
N GLY A 42 31.88 47.88 -36.22
CA GLY A 42 32.34 47.11 -35.06
C GLY A 42 31.22 46.52 -34.22
N ILE A 43 29.98 46.98 -34.33
CA ILE A 43 28.84 46.45 -33.58
C ILE A 43 28.38 45.10 -34.17
N SER A 44 28.11 44.18 -33.29
CA SER A 44 27.53 42.87 -33.65
C SER A 44 26.41 42.46 -32.70
N VAL A 45 25.40 41.75 -33.22
CA VAL A 45 24.28 41.18 -32.44
C VAL A 45 24.22 39.70 -32.71
N SER A 46 24.27 38.88 -31.63
CA SER A 46 24.29 37.41 -31.71
C SER A 46 25.29 36.89 -32.77
N GLY A 47 26.48 37.52 -32.88
CA GLY A 47 27.52 37.14 -33.84
C GLY A 47 27.31 37.59 -35.28
N ILE A 48 26.23 38.36 -35.57
CA ILE A 48 25.97 38.98 -36.88
C ILE A 48 26.57 40.38 -36.88
N SER A 49 27.41 40.70 -37.84
CA SER A 49 27.94 42.07 -38.01
C SER A 49 26.84 43.02 -38.45
N MET A 50 26.69 44.11 -37.73
CA MET A 50 25.64 45.12 -37.97
C MET A 50 26.22 46.44 -38.55
N GLY A 51 27.53 46.62 -38.55
CA GLY A 51 28.18 47.86 -39.05
C GLY A 51 27.78 48.20 -40.47
N GLY A 52 27.44 49.48 -40.70
CA GLY A 52 27.00 49.98 -41.99
C GLY A 52 25.58 49.62 -42.43
N LYS A 53 24.83 48.87 -41.59
CA LYS A 53 23.44 48.48 -41.90
C LYS A 53 22.46 49.54 -41.42
N THR A 54 21.42 49.76 -42.18
CA THR A 54 20.26 50.55 -41.79
C THR A 54 19.41 49.79 -40.78
N GLU A 55 18.55 50.49 -40.03
CA GLU A 55 17.59 49.86 -39.11
C GLU A 55 16.76 48.76 -39.78
N LYS A 56 16.31 48.99 -41.01
CA LYS A 56 15.50 48.03 -41.78
C LYS A 56 16.30 46.76 -42.13
N GLU A 57 17.56 46.95 -42.56
CA GLU A 57 18.44 45.79 -42.89
C GLU A 57 18.81 45.00 -41.65
N ALA A 58 19.14 45.69 -40.54
CA ALA A 58 19.41 45.02 -39.28
C ALA A 58 18.22 44.23 -38.77
N LYS A 59 16.99 44.77 -38.78
CA LYS A 59 15.75 44.09 -38.44
C LYS A 59 15.54 42.85 -39.31
N LYS A 60 15.81 42.96 -40.62
CA LYS A 60 15.71 41.79 -41.54
C LYS A 60 16.72 40.70 -41.18
N LEU A 61 17.98 41.03 -40.96
CA LEU A 61 19.03 40.10 -40.58
C LEU A 61 18.69 39.36 -39.27
N LEU A 62 18.19 40.08 -38.27
CA LEU A 62 17.78 39.49 -37.00
C LEU A 62 16.51 38.64 -37.14
N SER A 63 15.54 39.06 -37.96
CA SER A 63 14.36 38.25 -38.27
C SER A 63 14.74 36.90 -38.92
N ASP A 64 15.67 36.96 -39.91
CA ASP A 64 16.14 35.75 -40.59
C ASP A 64 16.94 34.84 -39.62
N TYR A 65 17.70 35.41 -38.71
CA TYR A 65 18.36 34.64 -37.62
C TYR A 65 17.35 33.99 -36.70
N VAL A 66 16.33 34.71 -36.20
CA VAL A 66 15.27 34.18 -35.35
C VAL A 66 14.54 33.03 -36.03
N LYS A 67 14.23 33.15 -37.34
CA LYS A 67 13.61 32.06 -38.11
C LYS A 67 14.49 30.81 -38.14
N LYS A 68 15.80 30.95 -38.40
CA LYS A 68 16.74 29.78 -38.36
C LYS A 68 16.82 29.14 -36.98
N VAL A 69 16.73 29.93 -35.88
CA VAL A 69 16.65 29.41 -34.53
C VAL A 69 15.35 28.65 -34.33
N GLN A 70 14.22 29.14 -34.83
CA GLN A 70 12.91 28.50 -34.73
C GLN A 70 12.79 27.19 -35.51
N GLU A 71 13.66 26.99 -36.50
CA GLU A 71 13.76 25.73 -37.30
C GLU A 71 14.57 24.65 -36.60
N GLN A 72 15.27 24.97 -35.52
CA GLN A 72 15.98 23.98 -34.73
C GLN A 72 15.00 23.18 -33.88
N GLU A 73 15.44 22.00 -33.42
CA GLU A 73 14.59 21.06 -32.69
C GLU A 73 15.17 20.70 -31.33
N LEU A 74 14.28 20.40 -30.40
CA LEU A 74 14.54 19.57 -29.24
C LEU A 74 14.29 18.12 -29.67
N VAL A 75 15.34 17.34 -29.72
CA VAL A 75 15.28 15.89 -30.07
C VAL A 75 15.44 15.09 -28.80
N VAL A 76 14.53 14.14 -28.57
CA VAL A 76 14.53 13.24 -27.41
C VAL A 76 14.72 11.82 -27.91
N SER A 77 15.85 11.21 -27.61
CA SER A 77 16.11 9.80 -27.83
C SER A 77 15.66 9.01 -26.60
N VAL A 78 14.71 8.12 -26.77
CA VAL A 78 14.17 7.26 -25.71
C VAL A 78 14.90 5.92 -25.77
N THR A 79 15.58 5.54 -24.67
CA THR A 79 16.38 4.33 -24.62
C THR A 79 15.85 3.37 -23.55
N GLN A 80 16.10 2.07 -23.72
CA GLN A 80 15.87 1.03 -22.71
C GLN A 80 16.98 0.00 -22.81
N ASN A 81 17.62 -0.33 -21.69
CA ASN A 81 18.75 -1.26 -21.63
C ASN A 81 19.88 -0.91 -22.60
N GLY A 82 20.10 0.38 -22.88
CA GLY A 82 21.13 0.87 -23.81
C GLY A 82 20.73 0.84 -25.29
N GLU A 83 19.53 0.41 -25.63
CA GLU A 83 19.00 0.40 -27.00
C GLU A 83 17.99 1.51 -27.21
N ILE A 84 18.05 2.19 -28.37
CA ILE A 84 17.11 3.24 -28.76
C ILE A 84 15.78 2.60 -29.14
N GLN A 85 14.74 2.92 -28.36
CA GLN A 85 13.36 2.50 -28.61
C GLN A 85 12.63 3.43 -29.59
N GLY A 86 13.10 4.68 -29.70
CA GLY A 86 12.61 5.67 -30.63
C GLY A 86 13.20 7.05 -30.39
N THR A 87 12.89 7.96 -31.33
CA THR A 87 13.32 9.36 -31.26
C THR A 87 12.14 10.26 -31.59
N GLU A 88 11.91 11.23 -30.75
CA GLU A 88 10.83 12.20 -30.88
C GLU A 88 11.46 13.61 -30.98
N SER A 89 10.86 14.50 -31.75
CA SER A 89 11.34 15.88 -31.86
C SER A 89 10.23 16.89 -31.87
N ILE A 90 10.53 18.09 -31.41
CA ILE A 90 9.66 19.26 -31.47
C ILE A 90 10.46 20.48 -31.89
N SER A 91 9.95 21.25 -32.89
CA SER A 91 10.63 22.45 -33.34
C SER A 91 10.61 23.56 -32.27
N TYR A 92 11.66 24.40 -32.26
CA TYR A 92 11.67 25.56 -31.38
C TYR A 92 10.53 26.55 -31.71
N ARG A 93 10.03 26.56 -32.95
CA ARG A 93 8.81 27.29 -33.33
C ARG A 93 7.61 26.77 -32.55
N ASP A 94 7.42 25.46 -32.48
CA ASP A 94 6.31 24.83 -31.78
C ASP A 94 6.45 24.95 -30.27
N LEU A 95 7.68 24.99 -29.74
CA LEU A 95 7.97 25.36 -28.36
C LEU A 95 7.70 26.85 -28.06
N GLY A 96 7.33 27.65 -29.08
CA GLY A 96 7.00 29.06 -28.91
C GLY A 96 8.21 29.94 -28.70
N VAL A 97 9.40 29.55 -29.19
CA VAL A 97 10.63 30.33 -29.12
C VAL A 97 10.46 31.62 -29.90
N LYS A 98 10.69 32.75 -29.24
CA LYS A 98 10.58 34.12 -29.80
C LYS A 98 11.65 35.00 -29.18
N ALA A 99 12.13 35.98 -29.94
CA ALA A 99 12.95 37.05 -29.37
C ALA A 99 12.13 37.81 -28.31
N LYS A 100 12.74 38.13 -27.17
CA LYS A 100 12.05 38.85 -26.08
C LYS A 100 11.65 40.28 -26.48
N ASP A 101 12.56 41.00 -27.12
CA ASP A 101 12.30 42.36 -27.55
C ASP A 101 13.20 42.72 -28.77
N ASN A 102 12.72 43.62 -29.67
CA ASN A 102 13.46 44.16 -30.77
C ASN A 102 14.06 45.56 -30.45
N ALA A 103 14.04 46.01 -29.20
CA ALA A 103 14.57 47.31 -28.79
C ALA A 103 16.06 47.47 -29.10
N ILE A 104 16.81 46.36 -29.13
CA ILE A 104 18.24 46.32 -29.38
C ILE A 104 18.64 46.98 -30.72
N VAL A 105 17.79 46.88 -31.77
CA VAL A 105 18.08 47.51 -33.04
C VAL A 105 18.00 49.06 -32.94
N LYS A 106 17.02 49.55 -32.19
CA LYS A 106 16.88 50.98 -31.94
C LYS A 106 18.06 51.52 -31.10
N GLU A 107 18.44 50.77 -30.08
CA GLU A 107 19.57 51.07 -29.20
C GLU A 107 20.90 51.17 -30.00
N ILE A 108 21.22 50.20 -30.82
CA ILE A 108 22.48 50.16 -31.58
C ILE A 108 22.49 51.18 -32.74
N VAL A 109 21.35 51.55 -33.30
CA VAL A 109 21.22 52.65 -34.30
C VAL A 109 21.45 54.01 -33.66
N ALA A 110 21.00 54.25 -32.42
CA ALA A 110 21.20 55.47 -31.67
C ALA A 110 22.67 55.72 -31.30
N ILE A 111 23.52 54.66 -31.28
CA ILE A 111 24.96 54.81 -31.04
C ILE A 111 25.60 55.62 -32.16
N GLY A 112 26.10 56.82 -31.82
CA GLY A 112 26.74 57.76 -32.76
C GLY A 112 25.77 58.64 -33.52
N ASP A 113 24.47 58.60 -33.27
CA ASP A 113 23.45 59.45 -33.85
C ASP A 113 22.90 60.51 -32.82
N GLU A 114 23.07 60.25 -31.54
CA GLU A 114 22.63 61.09 -30.44
C GLU A 114 23.78 61.96 -29.85
N GLY A 115 23.45 63.14 -29.33
CA GLY A 115 24.36 64.06 -28.66
C GLY A 115 25.03 65.05 -29.61
N ASN A 116 26.00 65.82 -29.07
CA ASN A 116 26.77 66.76 -29.85
C ASN A 116 27.82 66.10 -30.74
N ILE A 117 28.41 66.80 -31.68
CA ILE A 117 29.32 66.26 -32.69
C ILE A 117 30.54 65.50 -32.09
N ILE A 118 31.02 66.01 -30.91
CA ILE A 118 32.15 65.35 -30.20
C ILE A 118 31.73 64.05 -29.55
N ASP A 119 30.57 64.05 -28.95
CA ASP A 119 30.00 62.78 -28.28
C ASP A 119 29.74 61.75 -29.33
N ARG A 120 29.17 62.10 -30.47
CA ARG A 120 28.95 61.24 -31.61
C ARG A 120 30.29 60.64 -32.15
N TYR A 121 31.30 61.46 -32.31
CA TYR A 121 32.63 61.01 -32.74
C TYR A 121 33.24 59.98 -31.75
N LYS A 122 33.18 60.28 -30.45
CA LYS A 122 33.68 59.41 -29.40
C LYS A 122 32.96 58.06 -29.42
N ALA A 123 31.62 58.08 -29.56
CA ALA A 123 30.79 56.87 -29.63
C ALA A 123 31.15 56.00 -30.87
N ILE A 124 31.28 56.62 -32.05
CA ILE A 124 31.66 55.94 -33.28
C ILE A 124 33.07 55.33 -33.17
N LYS A 125 34.03 56.08 -32.64
CA LYS A 125 35.40 55.61 -32.42
C LYS A 125 35.44 54.46 -31.45
N SER A 126 34.72 54.59 -30.32
CA SER A 126 34.62 53.55 -29.31
C SER A 126 33.97 52.26 -29.85
N ALA A 127 32.90 52.34 -30.65
CA ALA A 127 32.25 51.23 -31.26
C ALA A 127 33.23 50.44 -32.19
N LYS A 128 34.03 51.18 -32.98
CA LYS A 128 35.00 50.56 -33.89
C LYS A 128 36.18 49.90 -33.17
N GLU A 129 36.66 50.49 -32.07
CA GLU A 129 37.79 50.00 -31.28
C GLU A 129 37.38 48.82 -30.37
N ASN A 130 36.30 48.98 -29.61
CA ASN A 130 35.86 48.04 -28.59
C ASN A 130 35.00 46.89 -29.12
N LYS A 131 34.44 47.04 -30.30
CA LYS A 131 33.65 46.00 -31.01
C LYS A 131 32.56 45.41 -30.12
N PRO A 132 31.60 46.22 -29.61
CA PRO A 132 30.59 45.76 -28.67
C PRO A 132 29.75 44.64 -29.27
N LYS A 133 29.48 43.66 -28.42
CA LYS A 133 28.69 42.45 -28.76
C LYS A 133 27.41 42.46 -27.97
N TYR A 134 26.31 42.41 -28.68
CA TYR A 134 24.97 42.29 -28.11
C TYR A 134 24.42 40.92 -28.43
N ASN A 135 23.47 40.43 -27.61
CA ASN A 135 22.80 39.15 -27.87
C ASN A 135 21.29 39.36 -27.85
N ILE A 136 20.60 38.62 -28.74
CA ILE A 136 19.15 38.49 -28.65
C ILE A 136 18.83 37.55 -27.49
N GLU A 137 17.97 37.96 -26.59
CA GLU A 137 17.37 37.08 -25.60
C GLU A 137 16.14 36.40 -26.17
N PHE A 138 16.05 35.13 -25.97
CA PHE A 138 14.90 34.33 -26.36
C PHE A 138 14.00 34.02 -25.17
N LYS A 139 12.71 33.89 -25.42
CA LYS A 139 11.71 33.29 -24.52
C LYS A 139 11.06 32.13 -25.24
N TYR A 140 10.61 31.12 -24.44
CA TYR A 140 9.87 29.98 -24.92
C TYR A 140 8.74 29.65 -23.94
N ASP A 141 7.77 28.81 -24.35
CA ASP A 141 6.67 28.38 -23.52
C ASP A 141 7.04 27.05 -22.85
N ALA A 142 7.37 27.10 -21.55
CA ALA A 142 7.75 25.93 -20.79
C ALA A 142 6.64 24.85 -20.71
N LYS A 143 5.36 25.25 -20.80
CA LYS A 143 4.23 24.28 -20.82
C LYS A 143 4.21 23.43 -22.08
N LYS A 144 4.78 23.89 -23.16
CA LYS A 144 4.88 23.11 -24.39
C LYS A 144 5.93 22.00 -24.28
N ILE A 145 6.99 22.20 -23.46
CA ILE A 145 7.93 21.12 -23.12
C ILE A 145 7.20 20.08 -22.25
N ASP A 146 6.40 20.54 -21.25
CA ASP A 146 5.60 19.61 -20.42
C ASP A 146 4.68 18.76 -21.29
N GLY A 147 3.92 19.39 -22.19
CA GLY A 147 3.02 18.66 -23.09
C GLY A 147 3.76 17.70 -24.03
N PHE A 148 4.90 18.09 -24.58
CA PHE A 148 5.70 17.22 -25.46
C PHE A 148 6.23 15.99 -24.70
N MET A 149 6.72 16.15 -23.46
CA MET A 149 7.18 15.03 -22.66
C MET A 149 6.01 14.09 -22.24
N ALA A 150 4.84 14.67 -21.93
CA ALA A 150 3.64 13.87 -21.63
C ALA A 150 3.18 13.02 -22.85
N GLU A 151 3.30 13.54 -24.08
CA GLU A 151 3.00 12.74 -25.29
C GLU A 151 4.06 11.62 -25.48
N ILE A 152 5.32 11.85 -25.14
CA ILE A 152 6.34 10.81 -25.14
C ILE A 152 6.00 9.73 -24.10
N ALA A 153 5.68 10.12 -22.85
CA ALA A 153 5.26 9.19 -21.81
C ALA A 153 4.11 8.32 -22.29
N LYS A 154 3.04 8.96 -22.80
CA LYS A 154 1.86 8.25 -23.30
C LYS A 154 2.17 7.25 -24.41
N LYS A 155 3.19 7.54 -25.26
CA LYS A 155 3.59 6.68 -26.38
C LYS A 155 4.41 5.47 -25.91
N TYR A 156 5.27 5.66 -24.91
CA TYR A 156 6.25 4.65 -24.51
C TYR A 156 5.91 3.91 -23.22
N ASP A 157 5.03 4.44 -22.38
CA ASP A 157 4.61 3.77 -21.16
C ASP A 157 3.80 2.52 -21.49
N ILE A 158 4.17 1.44 -20.80
CA ILE A 158 3.44 0.17 -20.85
C ILE A 158 3.24 -0.28 -19.41
N ALA A 159 1.99 -0.42 -19.00
CA ALA A 159 1.67 -0.96 -17.69
C ALA A 159 2.13 -2.44 -17.58
N PRO A 160 2.68 -2.86 -16.44
CA PRO A 160 3.06 -4.26 -16.25
C PRO A 160 1.80 -5.14 -16.18
N GLU A 161 1.89 -6.33 -16.75
CA GLU A 161 0.85 -7.37 -16.69
C GLU A 161 1.20 -8.36 -15.58
N ASN A 162 0.31 -8.56 -14.61
CA ASN A 162 0.50 -9.54 -13.54
C ASN A 162 0.50 -10.97 -14.09
N ALA A 163 1.41 -11.79 -13.58
CA ALA A 163 1.30 -13.24 -13.71
C ALA A 163 0.17 -13.77 -12.81
N SER A 164 -0.37 -14.93 -13.12
CA SER A 164 -1.30 -15.66 -12.29
C SER A 164 -0.76 -17.05 -11.96
N LEU A 165 -1.12 -17.56 -10.78
CA LEU A 165 -0.76 -18.88 -10.32
C LEU A 165 -2.02 -19.70 -10.14
N ARG A 166 -2.04 -20.89 -10.73
CA ARG A 166 -3.11 -21.89 -10.50
C ARG A 166 -2.51 -23.25 -10.24
N ARG A 167 -3.28 -24.11 -9.58
CA ARG A 167 -2.89 -25.49 -9.30
C ARG A 167 -3.82 -26.43 -10.05
N GLU A 168 -3.26 -27.28 -10.91
CA GLU A 168 -4.01 -28.26 -11.70
C GLU A 168 -3.32 -29.61 -11.62
N ALA A 169 -4.09 -30.68 -11.39
CA ALA A 169 -3.58 -32.04 -11.25
C ALA A 169 -2.36 -32.15 -10.31
N GLY A 170 -2.36 -31.36 -9.21
CA GLY A 170 -1.29 -31.36 -8.23
C GLY A 170 -0.05 -30.55 -8.59
N LYS A 171 -0.02 -29.87 -9.76
CA LYS A 171 1.12 -29.05 -10.22
C LYS A 171 0.76 -27.58 -10.25
N PHE A 172 1.72 -26.73 -9.92
CA PHE A 172 1.59 -25.29 -10.11
C PHE A 172 1.88 -24.90 -11.55
N ILE A 173 1.07 -24.01 -12.10
CA ILE A 173 1.18 -23.46 -13.44
C ILE A 173 1.17 -21.94 -13.30
N VAL A 174 2.27 -21.30 -13.69
CA VAL A 174 2.39 -19.84 -13.75
C VAL A 174 2.06 -19.37 -15.16
N LEU A 175 1.09 -18.49 -15.30
CA LEU A 175 0.59 -18.00 -16.59
C LEU A 175 0.75 -16.49 -16.70
N GLY A 176 1.06 -16.00 -17.92
CA GLY A 176 1.19 -14.57 -18.20
C GLY A 176 2.38 -13.95 -17.48
N GLY A 177 2.24 -12.68 -17.12
CA GLY A 177 3.27 -11.88 -16.50
C GLY A 177 4.19 -11.23 -17.53
N LYS A 178 4.17 -9.91 -17.59
CA LYS A 178 5.09 -9.13 -18.43
C LYS A 178 5.52 -7.90 -17.67
N ASP A 179 6.79 -7.57 -17.77
CA ASP A 179 7.31 -6.31 -17.29
C ASP A 179 6.67 -5.15 -18.06
N GLY A 180 6.33 -4.09 -17.37
CA GLY A 180 6.00 -2.81 -17.93
C GLY A 180 7.25 -1.95 -18.12
N ARG A 181 7.02 -0.74 -18.60
CA ARG A 181 8.05 0.30 -18.69
C ARG A 181 7.41 1.67 -18.47
N GLU A 182 8.15 2.56 -17.87
CA GLU A 182 7.72 3.90 -17.51
C GLU A 182 8.75 4.93 -17.91
N PHE A 183 8.29 6.02 -18.50
CA PHE A 183 9.10 7.18 -18.86
C PHE A 183 9.15 8.12 -17.65
N ASP A 184 10.34 8.45 -17.14
CA ASP A 184 10.48 9.47 -16.09
C ASP A 184 10.24 10.87 -16.68
N GLU A 185 8.94 11.20 -16.86
CA GLU A 185 8.49 12.49 -17.37
C GLU A 185 9.05 13.66 -16.56
N LYS A 186 9.08 13.52 -15.25
CA LYS A 186 9.50 14.60 -14.34
C LYS A 186 10.97 14.98 -14.55
N SER A 187 11.85 14.02 -14.58
CA SER A 187 13.27 14.23 -14.83
C SER A 187 13.53 14.72 -16.27
N ALA A 188 12.84 14.15 -17.24
CA ALA A 188 12.96 14.54 -18.66
C ALA A 188 12.54 15.99 -18.88
N VAL A 189 11.40 16.41 -18.30
CA VAL A 189 10.93 17.81 -18.32
C VAL A 189 11.94 18.76 -17.70
N ALA A 190 12.45 18.43 -16.51
CA ALA A 190 13.41 19.28 -15.81
C ALA A 190 14.70 19.45 -16.64
N LYS A 191 15.22 18.37 -17.19
CA LYS A 191 16.44 18.35 -18.02
C LYS A 191 16.21 19.12 -19.32
N ALA A 192 15.10 18.89 -20.01
CA ALA A 192 14.76 19.59 -21.24
C ALA A 192 14.64 21.11 -21.06
N LYS A 193 13.94 21.55 -20.00
CA LYS A 193 13.82 22.98 -19.68
C LYS A 193 15.18 23.62 -19.41
N SER A 194 16.05 22.93 -18.68
CA SER A 194 17.40 23.40 -18.38
C SER A 194 18.24 23.53 -19.63
N GLU A 195 18.30 22.46 -20.44
CA GLU A 195 19.11 22.41 -21.68
C GLU A 195 18.62 23.42 -22.70
N VAL A 196 17.32 23.52 -22.98
CA VAL A 196 16.75 24.51 -23.91
C VAL A 196 17.04 25.93 -23.45
N LYS A 197 16.89 26.23 -22.15
CA LYS A 197 17.18 27.57 -21.60
C LYS A 197 18.67 27.92 -21.76
N GLN A 198 19.56 27.02 -21.40
CA GLN A 198 21.00 27.22 -21.49
C GLN A 198 21.41 27.40 -22.95
N HIS A 199 20.91 26.57 -23.83
CA HIS A 199 21.22 26.56 -25.25
C HIS A 199 20.79 27.87 -25.93
N LEU A 200 19.54 28.29 -25.70
CA LEU A 200 19.03 29.58 -26.20
C LEU A 200 19.82 30.79 -25.67
N GLY A 201 20.34 30.69 -24.43
CA GLY A 201 21.17 31.78 -23.82
C GLY A 201 22.56 31.94 -24.43
N THR A 202 23.09 30.90 -25.06
CA THR A 202 24.46 30.87 -25.65
C THR A 202 24.45 30.89 -27.17
N MET A 203 23.30 30.79 -27.82
CA MET A 203 23.16 30.67 -29.27
C MET A 203 23.60 31.93 -30.03
N THR A 204 24.38 31.71 -31.07
CA THR A 204 24.84 32.78 -32.02
C THR A 204 24.62 32.34 -33.46
N ALA A 205 24.71 33.29 -34.40
CA ALA A 205 24.55 32.97 -35.82
C ALA A 205 25.62 32.00 -36.39
N LYS A 206 26.68 31.75 -35.63
CA LYS A 206 27.75 30.79 -35.99
C LYS A 206 27.54 29.42 -35.37
N SER A 207 26.66 29.33 -34.39
CA SER A 207 26.37 28.10 -33.63
C SER A 207 24.86 27.92 -33.46
N ILE A 208 24.13 27.82 -34.60
CA ILE A 208 22.71 27.52 -34.63
C ILE A 208 22.56 26.02 -34.73
N ASN A 209 22.08 25.38 -33.66
CA ASN A 209 21.80 23.95 -33.58
C ASN A 209 20.68 23.68 -32.56
N GLY A 210 20.12 22.48 -32.57
CA GLY A 210 19.11 22.03 -31.62
C GLY A 210 19.70 21.41 -30.36
N VAL A 211 18.87 20.98 -29.48
CA VAL A 211 19.20 20.21 -28.27
C VAL A 211 18.88 18.73 -28.48
N ASN A 212 19.84 17.86 -28.21
CA ASN A 212 19.65 16.43 -28.18
C ASN A 212 19.63 15.97 -26.73
N LEU A 213 18.56 15.30 -26.33
CA LEU A 213 18.34 14.78 -25.00
C LEU A 213 18.20 13.26 -25.06
N GLU A 214 18.88 12.55 -24.19
CA GLU A 214 18.67 11.13 -23.98
C GLU A 214 17.92 10.91 -22.68
N THR A 215 16.89 10.05 -22.74
CA THR A 215 16.04 9.64 -21.63
C THR A 215 15.94 8.12 -21.61
N VAL A 216 15.81 7.55 -20.40
CA VAL A 216 15.76 6.10 -20.18
C VAL A 216 14.38 5.69 -19.73
N LEU A 217 13.83 4.62 -20.31
CA LEU A 217 12.64 3.94 -19.82
C LEU A 217 13.03 3.02 -18.65
N GLU A 218 12.36 3.20 -17.53
CA GLU A 218 12.52 2.34 -16.37
C GLU A 218 11.64 1.09 -16.49
N THR A 219 12.21 -0.08 -16.19
CA THR A 219 11.43 -1.32 -16.17
C THR A 219 10.53 -1.34 -14.93
N GLN A 220 9.23 -1.49 -15.13
CA GLN A 220 8.23 -1.66 -14.09
C GLN A 220 7.89 -3.13 -13.92
N LYS A 221 8.25 -3.71 -12.75
CA LYS A 221 7.88 -5.08 -12.43
C LYS A 221 6.41 -5.18 -12.07
N PRO A 222 5.69 -6.23 -12.53
CA PRO A 222 4.34 -6.49 -12.08
C PRO A 222 4.33 -6.85 -10.59
N LYS A 223 3.21 -6.56 -9.92
CA LYS A 223 3.01 -6.95 -8.52
C LYS A 223 3.13 -8.46 -8.31
N TYR A 224 2.61 -9.25 -9.26
CA TYR A 224 2.74 -10.69 -9.31
C TYR A 224 3.65 -11.04 -10.49
N ASP A 225 4.97 -11.09 -10.26
CA ASP A 225 5.89 -11.49 -11.30
C ASP A 225 6.01 -13.03 -11.39
N LYS A 226 6.39 -13.49 -12.59
CA LYS A 226 6.47 -14.92 -12.88
C LYS A 226 7.55 -15.63 -12.07
N GLU A 227 8.66 -14.98 -11.79
CA GLU A 227 9.79 -15.54 -11.05
C GLU A 227 9.39 -15.75 -9.59
N ALA A 228 8.80 -14.72 -8.94
CA ALA A 228 8.31 -14.83 -7.58
C ALA A 228 7.25 -15.91 -7.44
N LEU A 229 6.25 -15.97 -8.34
CA LEU A 229 5.20 -16.98 -8.28
C LEU A 229 5.72 -18.41 -8.51
N SER A 230 6.79 -18.61 -9.26
CA SER A 230 7.40 -19.91 -9.49
C SER A 230 8.08 -20.50 -8.24
N MET A 231 8.34 -19.68 -7.22
CA MET A 231 8.87 -20.12 -5.92
C MET A 231 7.83 -20.82 -5.04
N VAL A 232 6.54 -20.80 -5.42
CA VAL A 232 5.49 -21.52 -4.69
C VAL A 232 5.51 -22.99 -5.09
N THR A 233 6.18 -23.83 -4.29
CA THR A 233 6.42 -25.24 -4.58
C THR A 233 5.98 -26.17 -3.46
N ASP A 234 6.09 -25.76 -2.19
CA ASP A 234 6.05 -26.62 -1.03
C ASP A 234 4.75 -26.44 -0.23
N LEU A 235 4.26 -27.52 0.39
CA LEU A 235 3.15 -27.46 1.33
C LEU A 235 3.65 -26.99 2.69
N LEU A 236 3.31 -25.77 3.07
CA LEU A 236 3.69 -25.18 4.36
C LEU A 236 2.81 -25.63 5.53
N GLY A 237 1.53 -25.88 5.26
CA GLY A 237 0.57 -26.33 6.25
C GLY A 237 -0.76 -26.73 5.65
N SER A 238 -1.47 -27.62 6.32
CA SER A 238 -2.77 -28.17 5.88
C SER A 238 -3.66 -28.43 7.06
N TYR A 239 -4.97 -28.23 6.88
CA TYR A 239 -5.97 -28.62 7.85
C TYR A 239 -7.32 -28.92 7.21
N SER A 240 -8.06 -29.87 7.80
CA SER A 240 -9.36 -30.30 7.29
C SER A 240 -10.39 -30.37 8.41
N THR A 241 -11.65 -30.07 8.09
CA THR A 241 -12.80 -30.33 8.96
C THR A 241 -13.92 -31.03 8.20
N ARG A 242 -14.77 -31.75 8.94
CA ARG A 242 -15.94 -32.47 8.39
C ARG A 242 -17.19 -31.61 8.52
N PHE A 243 -18.07 -31.66 7.52
CA PHE A 243 -19.39 -31.02 7.54
C PHE A 243 -20.43 -31.87 6.81
N ASN A 244 -21.70 -31.63 7.08
CA ASN A 244 -22.77 -32.22 6.29
C ASN A 244 -22.89 -31.46 4.95
N PRO A 245 -22.64 -32.12 3.80
CA PRO A 245 -22.68 -31.48 2.49
C PRO A 245 -24.10 -31.14 2.01
N ALA A 246 -25.15 -31.68 2.67
CA ALA A 246 -26.53 -31.47 2.28
C ALA A 246 -27.05 -30.08 2.71
N GLY A 247 -27.98 -29.56 1.90
CA GLY A 247 -28.70 -28.32 2.18
C GLY A 247 -27.83 -27.02 2.02
N GLY A 248 -28.43 -25.90 2.39
CA GLY A 248 -27.81 -24.59 2.18
C GLY A 248 -26.51 -24.37 2.97
N ARG A 249 -26.38 -25.00 4.15
CA ARG A 249 -25.13 -24.94 4.92
C ARG A 249 -23.96 -25.60 4.17
N GLY A 250 -24.20 -26.79 3.61
CA GLY A 250 -23.15 -27.47 2.82
C GLY A 250 -22.76 -26.67 1.58
N GLN A 251 -23.76 -26.12 0.88
CA GLN A 251 -23.54 -25.20 -0.25
C GLN A 251 -22.68 -23.99 0.16
N ASN A 252 -22.99 -23.35 1.29
CA ASN A 252 -22.28 -22.19 1.78
C ASN A 252 -20.82 -22.48 2.13
N VAL A 253 -20.54 -23.65 2.76
CA VAL A 253 -19.18 -24.10 3.06
C VAL A 253 -18.39 -24.29 1.77
N ALA A 254 -18.97 -24.96 0.77
CA ALA A 254 -18.32 -25.17 -0.52
C ALA A 254 -18.08 -23.82 -1.25
N ASN A 255 -19.06 -22.96 -1.27
CA ASN A 255 -18.97 -21.65 -1.90
C ASN A 255 -17.92 -20.75 -1.23
N GLY A 256 -17.93 -20.66 0.11
CA GLY A 256 -16.92 -19.91 0.86
C GLY A 256 -15.50 -20.45 0.65
N CYS A 257 -15.35 -21.79 0.55
CA CYS A 257 -14.08 -22.41 0.18
C CYS A 257 -13.62 -21.98 -1.20
N ASN A 258 -14.50 -21.98 -2.21
CA ASN A 258 -14.18 -21.58 -3.57
C ASN A 258 -13.76 -20.10 -3.67
N HIS A 259 -14.37 -19.21 -2.90
CA HIS A 259 -13.98 -17.79 -2.88
C HIS A 259 -12.56 -17.55 -2.32
N ILE A 260 -12.08 -18.41 -1.43
CA ILE A 260 -10.73 -18.34 -0.86
C ILE A 260 -9.72 -19.08 -1.73
N ASN A 261 -10.15 -20.18 -2.37
CA ASN A 261 -9.30 -21.00 -3.22
C ASN A 261 -8.64 -20.17 -4.33
N GLY A 262 -7.37 -20.44 -4.63
CA GLY A 262 -6.61 -19.72 -5.64
C GLY A 262 -6.05 -18.37 -5.18
N SER A 263 -6.25 -17.98 -3.91
CA SER A 263 -5.69 -16.74 -3.39
C SER A 263 -4.18 -16.78 -3.32
N VAL A 264 -3.53 -15.83 -3.98
CA VAL A 264 -2.08 -15.56 -3.89
C VAL A 264 -1.88 -14.36 -2.96
N ILE A 265 -0.94 -14.47 -2.03
CA ILE A 265 -0.64 -13.42 -1.04
C ILE A 265 0.86 -13.16 -1.09
N MET A 266 1.24 -11.95 -1.52
CA MET A 266 2.64 -11.56 -1.62
C MET A 266 3.26 -11.32 -0.23
N PRO A 267 4.59 -11.33 -0.10
CA PRO A 267 5.27 -10.98 1.13
C PRO A 267 4.74 -9.66 1.74
N GLY A 268 4.41 -9.70 3.02
CA GLY A 268 3.88 -8.54 3.74
C GLY A 268 2.39 -8.24 3.54
N GLU A 269 1.71 -8.88 2.59
CA GLU A 269 0.27 -8.70 2.38
C GLU A 269 -0.57 -9.46 3.40
N THR A 270 -1.78 -8.96 3.62
CA THR A 270 -2.77 -9.53 4.54
C THR A 270 -4.01 -9.97 3.77
N LEU A 271 -4.47 -11.20 3.99
CA LEU A 271 -5.75 -11.69 3.51
C LEU A 271 -6.81 -11.56 4.62
N SER A 272 -7.99 -11.05 4.25
CA SER A 272 -9.22 -11.10 5.04
C SER A 272 -10.13 -12.19 4.49
N ALA A 273 -10.42 -13.20 5.30
CA ALA A 273 -11.33 -14.28 4.90
C ALA A 273 -12.74 -13.75 4.66
N ASN A 274 -13.21 -12.83 5.52
CA ASN A 274 -14.51 -12.20 5.36
C ASN A 274 -14.62 -11.42 4.05
N ALA A 275 -13.64 -10.57 3.74
CA ALA A 275 -13.63 -9.78 2.51
C ALA A 275 -13.59 -10.66 1.24
N LYS A 276 -12.92 -11.82 1.29
CA LYS A 276 -12.89 -12.77 0.17
C LYS A 276 -14.22 -13.46 -0.07
N MET A 277 -14.97 -13.77 1.00
CA MET A 277 -16.23 -14.50 0.91
C MET A 277 -17.46 -13.61 0.68
N GLN A 278 -17.41 -12.34 1.04
CA GLN A 278 -18.52 -11.39 0.85
C GLN A 278 -18.79 -11.06 -0.64
N PRO A 279 -20.00 -10.60 -0.99
CA PRO A 279 -21.19 -10.47 -0.13
C PRO A 279 -21.91 -11.81 0.07
N TYR A 280 -22.51 -12.02 1.25
CA TYR A 280 -23.28 -13.22 1.56
C TYR A 280 -24.69 -13.10 0.99
N THR A 281 -24.83 -13.30 -0.33
CA THR A 281 -26.08 -13.18 -1.08
C THR A 281 -26.32 -14.36 -1.99
N ALA A 282 -27.58 -14.60 -2.39
CA ALA A 282 -27.92 -15.63 -3.34
C ALA A 282 -27.21 -15.44 -4.70
N GLN A 283 -27.04 -14.19 -5.14
CA GLN A 283 -26.32 -13.86 -6.37
C GLN A 283 -24.83 -14.26 -6.31
N ASN A 284 -24.24 -14.25 -5.13
CA ASN A 284 -22.86 -14.69 -4.87
C ASN A 284 -22.78 -16.18 -4.47
N GLY A 285 -23.83 -16.95 -4.71
CA GLY A 285 -23.86 -18.40 -4.53
C GLY A 285 -24.18 -18.88 -3.10
N TYR A 286 -24.59 -18.00 -2.18
CA TYR A 286 -24.96 -18.38 -0.83
C TYR A 286 -26.45 -18.64 -0.70
N GLY A 287 -26.79 -19.59 0.21
CA GLY A 287 -28.15 -19.95 0.57
C GLY A 287 -28.42 -19.83 2.06
N MET A 288 -29.67 -20.09 2.44
CA MET A 288 -30.07 -20.18 3.86
C MET A 288 -29.41 -21.40 4.51
N GLY A 289 -28.61 -21.18 5.53
CA GLY A 289 -27.99 -22.22 6.34
C GLY A 289 -28.21 -21.96 7.81
N THR A 290 -27.82 -22.88 8.69
CA THR A 290 -27.90 -22.70 10.14
C THR A 290 -26.71 -21.88 10.64
N ALA A 291 -26.98 -20.84 11.42
CA ALA A 291 -25.99 -19.99 12.10
C ALA A 291 -26.29 -19.90 13.61
N TYR A 292 -25.25 -19.60 14.40
CA TYR A 292 -25.41 -19.30 15.83
C TYR A 292 -25.53 -17.80 16.03
N VAL A 293 -26.71 -17.32 16.43
CA VAL A 293 -26.98 -15.91 16.71
C VAL A 293 -27.52 -15.82 18.13
N GLU A 294 -26.82 -15.05 18.99
CA GLU A 294 -27.22 -14.80 20.38
C GLU A 294 -27.56 -16.04 21.22
N GLY A 295 -26.84 -17.14 20.97
CA GLY A 295 -27.04 -18.38 21.71
C GLY A 295 -28.09 -19.35 21.13
N LYS A 296 -28.69 -18.98 20.00
CA LYS A 296 -29.71 -19.80 19.32
C LYS A 296 -29.22 -20.23 17.93
N ILE A 297 -29.71 -21.36 17.49
CA ILE A 297 -29.53 -21.82 16.12
C ILE A 297 -30.66 -21.24 15.29
N VAL A 298 -30.30 -20.37 14.32
CA VAL A 298 -31.28 -19.69 13.44
C VAL A 298 -30.87 -19.90 11.97
N PRO A 299 -31.85 -19.89 11.04
CA PRO A 299 -31.53 -19.79 9.62
C PRO A 299 -30.93 -18.43 9.31
N ASP A 300 -29.80 -18.42 8.59
CA ASP A 300 -29.15 -17.18 8.17
C ASP A 300 -28.50 -17.36 6.80
N MET A 301 -28.43 -16.26 6.01
CA MET A 301 -27.77 -16.25 4.72
C MET A 301 -26.25 -16.43 4.93
N GLY A 302 -25.66 -17.43 4.28
CA GLY A 302 -24.23 -17.75 4.50
C GLY A 302 -23.95 -18.59 5.76
N GLY A 303 -24.96 -19.13 6.47
CA GLY A 303 -24.73 -20.05 7.59
C GLY A 303 -23.79 -21.20 7.19
N GLY A 304 -22.69 -21.38 7.95
CA GLY A 304 -21.60 -22.33 7.66
C GLY A 304 -20.25 -21.70 7.36
N ILE A 305 -20.17 -20.40 6.98
CA ILE A 305 -18.91 -19.73 6.61
C ILE A 305 -17.88 -19.68 7.76
N CYS A 306 -18.32 -19.69 9.02
CA CYS A 306 -17.41 -19.75 10.16
C CYS A 306 -16.62 -21.08 10.23
N GLN A 307 -17.14 -22.16 9.64
CA GLN A 307 -16.37 -23.39 9.51
C GLN A 307 -15.28 -23.25 8.46
N VAL A 308 -15.54 -22.52 7.36
CA VAL A 308 -14.54 -22.21 6.35
C VAL A 308 -13.38 -21.42 6.97
N SER A 309 -13.69 -20.35 7.71
CA SER A 309 -12.66 -19.54 8.37
C SER A 309 -11.91 -20.28 9.47
N SER A 310 -12.58 -21.15 10.23
CA SER A 310 -11.92 -21.97 11.27
C SER A 310 -10.98 -23.01 10.68
N THR A 311 -11.38 -23.63 9.56
CA THR A 311 -10.51 -24.59 8.86
C THR A 311 -9.27 -23.88 8.30
N LEU A 312 -9.47 -22.71 7.65
CA LEU A 312 -8.37 -21.89 7.16
C LEU A 312 -7.45 -21.41 8.29
N TYR A 313 -8.01 -20.97 9.43
CA TYR A 313 -7.23 -20.54 10.60
C TYR A 313 -6.24 -21.61 11.06
N ASN A 314 -6.67 -22.87 11.14
CA ASN A 314 -5.78 -23.96 11.53
C ASN A 314 -4.70 -24.24 10.48
N ALA A 315 -5.02 -24.20 9.18
CA ALA A 315 -4.02 -24.32 8.12
C ALA A 315 -2.97 -23.20 8.20
N VAL A 316 -3.41 -21.96 8.46
CA VAL A 316 -2.55 -20.79 8.68
C VAL A 316 -1.61 -20.97 9.89
N LEU A 317 -2.12 -21.52 11.00
CA LEU A 317 -1.31 -21.78 12.20
C LEU A 317 -0.23 -22.85 11.94
N PHE A 318 -0.56 -23.94 11.21
CA PHE A 318 0.42 -24.94 10.81
C PHE A 318 1.45 -24.41 9.81
N SER A 319 1.09 -23.43 9.01
CA SER A 319 2.01 -22.72 8.10
C SER A 319 2.87 -21.68 8.81
N GLU A 320 2.62 -21.42 10.10
CA GLU A 320 3.29 -20.43 10.92
C GLU A 320 3.21 -18.99 10.39
N LEU A 321 2.10 -18.67 9.71
CA LEU A 321 1.81 -17.32 9.25
C LEU A 321 1.27 -16.46 10.40
N ASP A 322 1.48 -15.14 10.30
CA ASP A 322 1.04 -14.19 11.32
C ASP A 322 -0.47 -13.99 11.29
N VAL A 323 -1.15 -14.36 12.37
CA VAL A 323 -2.58 -14.08 12.55
C VAL A 323 -2.77 -12.65 13.06
N VAL A 324 -3.31 -11.78 12.22
CA VAL A 324 -3.51 -10.34 12.51
C VAL A 324 -4.81 -10.09 13.25
N GLN A 325 -5.87 -10.84 12.92
CA GLN A 325 -7.18 -10.74 13.56
C GLN A 325 -7.84 -12.11 13.62
N ARG A 326 -8.34 -12.46 14.81
CA ARG A 326 -9.17 -13.63 15.05
C ARG A 326 -10.02 -13.45 16.29
N GLN A 327 -11.28 -13.81 16.24
CA GLN A 327 -12.16 -13.93 17.41
C GLN A 327 -12.77 -15.32 17.46
N ASN A 328 -12.98 -15.84 18.68
CA ASN A 328 -13.73 -17.08 18.87
C ASN A 328 -15.25 -16.83 18.76
N HIS A 329 -15.99 -17.93 18.57
CA HIS A 329 -17.45 -17.92 18.69
C HIS A 329 -17.89 -17.59 20.10
N SER A 330 -19.13 -17.15 20.26
CA SER A 330 -19.75 -16.91 21.57
C SER A 330 -20.00 -18.21 22.34
N MET A 331 -20.22 -19.33 21.64
CA MET A 331 -20.39 -20.70 22.16
C MET A 331 -19.42 -21.63 21.44
N SER A 332 -19.10 -22.78 22.04
CA SER A 332 -18.23 -23.77 21.41
C SER A 332 -18.85 -24.34 20.13
N VAL A 333 -18.01 -24.71 19.19
CA VAL A 333 -18.38 -25.38 17.95
C VAL A 333 -17.88 -26.83 18.01
N ASP A 334 -18.44 -27.72 17.21
CA ASP A 334 -18.18 -29.17 17.23
C ASP A 334 -17.16 -29.63 16.18
N TYR A 335 -16.83 -28.80 15.20
CA TYR A 335 -15.95 -29.15 14.08
C TYR A 335 -14.46 -28.89 14.34
N VAL A 336 -14.11 -28.22 15.43
CA VAL A 336 -12.73 -28.03 15.93
C VAL A 336 -12.69 -28.00 17.45
N ASP A 337 -11.54 -28.33 18.04
CA ASP A 337 -11.32 -28.21 19.47
C ASP A 337 -11.48 -26.78 19.96
N LEU A 338 -11.72 -26.57 21.27
CA LEU A 338 -11.81 -25.27 21.89
C LEU A 338 -10.54 -24.44 21.59
N ALA A 339 -10.73 -23.14 21.39
CA ALA A 339 -9.70 -22.16 21.04
C ALA A 339 -9.07 -22.32 19.63
N ARG A 340 -9.55 -23.27 18.82
CA ARG A 340 -9.12 -23.50 17.41
C ARG A 340 -10.11 -22.95 16.38
N ASP A 341 -11.18 -22.34 16.80
CA ASP A 341 -12.20 -21.73 15.94
C ASP A 341 -11.86 -20.29 15.58
N ALA A 342 -12.41 -19.81 14.47
CA ALA A 342 -12.36 -18.41 14.03
C ALA A 342 -13.74 -17.99 13.52
N ALA A 343 -14.40 -17.10 14.26
CA ALA A 343 -15.73 -16.62 13.93
C ALA A 343 -15.68 -15.45 12.93
N ILE A 344 -16.67 -15.42 12.03
CA ILE A 344 -16.94 -14.30 11.15
C ILE A 344 -18.31 -13.74 11.48
N ALA A 345 -18.42 -12.42 11.72
CA ALA A 345 -19.68 -11.75 11.95
C ALA A 345 -19.58 -10.25 11.63
N GLY A 346 -20.46 -9.76 10.78
CA GLY A 346 -20.49 -8.35 10.37
C GLY A 346 -19.13 -7.85 9.86
N SER A 347 -18.77 -6.64 10.27
CA SER A 347 -17.46 -6.03 9.97
C SER A 347 -16.43 -6.17 11.10
N TRP A 348 -16.83 -6.71 12.27
CA TRP A 348 -16.02 -6.69 13.49
C TRP A 348 -15.38 -8.03 13.87
N LYS A 349 -15.93 -9.16 13.41
CA LYS A 349 -15.28 -10.47 13.52
C LYS A 349 -14.78 -10.94 12.16
N ASP A 350 -13.47 -11.14 12.05
CA ASP A 350 -12.82 -11.60 10.84
C ASP A 350 -11.64 -12.51 11.18
N LEU A 351 -11.25 -13.32 10.24
CA LEU A 351 -9.96 -13.97 10.21
C LEU A 351 -9.07 -13.20 9.22
N LYS A 352 -8.08 -12.50 9.76
CA LYS A 352 -7.03 -11.86 8.95
C LYS A 352 -5.68 -12.44 9.31
N PHE A 353 -4.91 -12.78 8.30
CA PHE A 353 -3.55 -13.25 8.47
C PHE A 353 -2.63 -12.63 7.41
N LYS A 354 -1.38 -12.47 7.77
CA LYS A 354 -0.34 -11.83 6.96
C LYS A 354 0.65 -12.88 6.48
N ASN A 355 1.07 -12.78 5.23
CA ASN A 355 2.24 -13.49 4.76
C ASN A 355 3.50 -12.80 5.32
N ASN A 356 4.07 -13.37 6.37
CA ASN A 356 5.30 -12.95 7.02
C ASN A 356 6.56 -13.62 6.44
N THR A 357 6.41 -14.39 5.36
CA THR A 357 7.54 -15.02 4.65
C THR A 357 8.14 -14.07 3.62
N ALA A 358 9.31 -14.40 3.09
CA ALA A 358 9.97 -13.66 2.02
C ALA A 358 9.43 -14.01 0.62
N TYR A 359 8.53 -14.99 0.50
CA TYR A 359 8.02 -15.53 -0.76
C TYR A 359 6.50 -15.47 -0.84
N PRO A 360 5.90 -15.47 -2.05
CA PRO A 360 4.46 -15.59 -2.20
C PRO A 360 3.94 -16.88 -1.60
N ILE A 361 2.68 -16.85 -1.11
CA ILE A 361 1.95 -18.05 -0.71
C ILE A 361 0.69 -18.19 -1.55
N TYR A 362 0.24 -19.44 -1.71
CA TYR A 362 -0.97 -19.81 -2.43
C TYR A 362 -1.90 -20.62 -1.51
N ILE A 363 -3.17 -20.25 -1.47
CA ILE A 363 -4.18 -20.97 -0.71
C ILE A 363 -4.99 -21.87 -1.65
N GLU A 364 -4.91 -23.17 -1.43
CA GLU A 364 -5.77 -24.15 -2.10
C GLU A 364 -6.91 -24.55 -1.17
N GLY A 365 -8.14 -24.36 -1.60
CA GLY A 365 -9.34 -24.81 -0.92
C GLY A 365 -9.96 -26.01 -1.65
N ILE A 366 -10.19 -27.11 -0.95
CA ILE A 366 -10.76 -28.34 -1.51
C ILE A 366 -12.00 -28.74 -0.70
N VAL A 367 -13.08 -29.04 -1.40
CA VAL A 367 -14.27 -29.67 -0.80
C VAL A 367 -14.51 -31.01 -1.50
N ASN A 368 -14.51 -32.09 -0.70
CA ASN A 368 -14.76 -33.42 -1.21
C ASN A 368 -15.50 -34.26 -0.15
N GLY A 369 -16.65 -34.83 -0.51
CA GLY A 369 -17.38 -35.78 0.31
C GLY A 369 -17.73 -35.31 1.74
N GLY A 370 -18.02 -33.99 1.92
CA GLY A 370 -18.31 -33.42 3.23
C GLY A 370 -17.06 -33.12 4.07
N ILE A 371 -15.90 -33.05 3.44
CA ILE A 371 -14.64 -32.60 4.03
C ILE A 371 -14.23 -31.31 3.32
N ILE A 372 -13.96 -30.25 4.09
CA ILE A 372 -13.29 -29.06 3.62
C ILE A 372 -11.83 -29.09 4.09
N THR A 373 -10.91 -28.83 3.16
CA THR A 373 -9.46 -28.79 3.40
C THR A 373 -8.91 -27.48 2.88
N PHE A 374 -8.05 -26.84 3.66
CA PHE A 374 -7.18 -25.78 3.16
C PHE A 374 -5.72 -26.24 3.23
N ASN A 375 -5.04 -26.08 2.10
CA ASN A 375 -3.60 -26.23 1.97
C ASN A 375 -2.98 -24.85 1.73
N VAL A 376 -1.94 -24.53 2.46
CA VAL A 376 -1.13 -23.32 2.26
C VAL A 376 0.18 -23.75 1.63
N TYR A 377 0.43 -23.29 0.42
CA TYR A 377 1.68 -23.55 -0.30
C TYR A 377 2.54 -22.29 -0.33
N GLY A 378 3.85 -22.47 -0.43
CA GLY A 378 4.83 -21.40 -0.52
C GLY A 378 6.21 -21.94 -0.84
N HIS A 379 7.25 -21.23 -0.43
CA HIS A 379 8.63 -21.70 -0.44
C HIS A 379 9.04 -22.10 0.98
N GLU A 380 9.35 -23.38 1.20
CA GLU A 380 9.70 -23.89 2.53
C GLU A 380 11.13 -23.49 2.90
N THR A 381 11.25 -22.73 3.96
CA THR A 381 12.54 -22.26 4.51
C THR A 381 12.84 -22.84 5.89
N ARG A 382 11.88 -23.55 6.49
CA ARG A 382 12.04 -24.20 7.80
C ARG A 382 12.72 -25.56 7.62
N ASP A 383 13.49 -25.99 8.61
CA ASP A 383 14.07 -27.34 8.63
C ASP A 383 13.02 -28.38 9.01
N VAL A 384 12.08 -28.66 8.08
CA VAL A 384 10.96 -29.59 8.32
C VAL A 384 11.38 -31.05 8.59
N ALA A 385 12.62 -31.42 8.28
CA ALA A 385 13.16 -32.74 8.59
C ALA A 385 13.36 -32.94 10.11
N HIS A 386 13.71 -31.85 10.81
CA HIS A 386 14.02 -31.89 12.23
C HIS A 386 13.04 -31.08 13.09
N ARG A 387 12.11 -30.34 12.46
CA ARG A 387 11.16 -29.45 13.14
C ARG A 387 9.71 -29.89 12.90
N LYS A 388 8.94 -30.01 13.98
CA LYS A 388 7.51 -30.31 13.96
C LYS A 388 6.73 -29.29 14.77
N VAL A 389 5.57 -28.88 14.27
CA VAL A 389 4.61 -28.02 14.97
C VAL A 389 3.35 -28.80 15.29
N GLU A 390 2.91 -28.74 16.53
CA GLU A 390 1.63 -29.27 17.00
C GLU A 390 0.79 -28.17 17.63
N LEU A 391 -0.54 -28.29 17.53
CA LEU A 391 -1.50 -27.41 18.18
C LEU A 391 -2.17 -28.14 19.33
N SER A 392 -2.05 -27.61 20.54
CA SER A 392 -2.60 -28.19 21.76
C SER A 392 -3.65 -27.28 22.40
N SER A 393 -4.89 -27.73 22.46
CA SER A 393 -5.98 -27.05 23.17
C SER A 393 -6.05 -27.52 24.61
N VAL A 394 -5.90 -26.61 25.57
CA VAL A 394 -5.95 -26.90 27.01
C VAL A 394 -7.20 -26.28 27.60
N VAL A 395 -8.09 -27.09 28.10
CA VAL A 395 -9.31 -26.63 28.78
C VAL A 395 -8.99 -26.18 30.21
N LEU A 396 -9.28 -24.94 30.54
CA LEU A 396 -9.03 -24.34 31.85
C LEU A 396 -10.21 -24.51 32.80
N SER A 397 -11.44 -24.36 32.29
CA SER A 397 -12.68 -24.60 33.06
C SER A 397 -13.84 -24.98 32.13
N ARG A 398 -14.86 -25.65 32.74
CA ARG A 398 -16.16 -25.94 32.11
C ARG A 398 -17.33 -25.46 32.95
N ASP A 399 -17.07 -24.57 33.90
CA ASP A 399 -18.08 -24.03 34.80
C ASP A 399 -18.83 -22.89 34.09
N ASN A 400 -20.13 -23.08 33.89
CA ASN A 400 -21.02 -22.13 33.21
C ASN A 400 -20.49 -21.70 31.84
N GLY A 401 -20.15 -22.67 30.98
CA GLY A 401 -19.50 -22.53 29.68
C GLY A 401 -18.10 -23.12 29.67
N SER A 402 -17.27 -22.67 28.75
CA SER A 402 -15.91 -23.21 28.62
C SER A 402 -14.87 -22.12 28.46
N LYS A 403 -13.70 -22.31 29.07
CA LYS A 403 -12.51 -21.49 28.86
C LYS A 403 -11.36 -22.39 28.46
N ALA A 404 -10.66 -22.03 27.38
CA ALA A 404 -9.54 -22.81 26.88
C ALA A 404 -8.42 -21.93 26.35
N GLN A 405 -7.22 -22.48 26.33
CA GLN A 405 -6.04 -21.89 25.73
C GLN A 405 -5.53 -22.77 24.60
N LEU A 406 -5.14 -22.15 23.50
CA LEU A 406 -4.45 -22.82 22.40
C LEU A 406 -2.97 -22.55 22.50
N TYR A 407 -2.17 -23.61 22.50
CA TYR A 407 -0.72 -23.56 22.44
C TYR A 407 -0.20 -24.12 21.12
N LYS A 408 0.82 -23.48 20.58
CA LYS A 408 1.69 -23.99 19.52
C LYS A 408 2.91 -24.63 20.20
N LEU A 409 3.07 -25.95 20.02
CA LEU A 409 4.18 -26.73 20.52
C LEU A 409 5.17 -26.91 19.37
N ILE A 410 6.39 -26.51 19.58
CA ILE A 410 7.49 -26.58 18.60
C ILE A 410 8.48 -27.63 19.07
N TYR A 411 8.64 -28.67 18.28
CA TYR A 411 9.61 -29.72 18.52
C TYR A 411 10.79 -29.56 17.58
N GLU A 412 12.00 -29.74 18.07
CA GLU A 412 13.23 -29.86 17.28
C GLU A 412 13.95 -31.17 17.64
N ASN A 413 14.31 -31.95 16.63
CA ASN A 413 14.92 -33.28 16.81
C ASN A 413 14.12 -34.19 17.76
N GLY A 414 12.79 -34.09 17.73
CA GLY A 414 11.89 -34.87 18.58
C GLY A 414 11.72 -34.36 20.02
N ALA A 415 12.46 -33.36 20.45
CA ALA A 415 12.32 -32.75 21.77
C ALA A 415 11.48 -31.48 21.71
N LEU A 416 10.61 -31.25 22.71
CA LEU A 416 9.85 -29.99 22.84
C LEU A 416 10.81 -28.84 23.12
N LYS A 417 10.95 -27.92 22.17
CA LYS A 417 11.80 -26.74 22.27
C LYS A 417 11.04 -25.53 22.80
N ASP A 418 9.80 -25.33 22.34
CA ASP A 418 9.04 -24.15 22.72
C ASP A 418 7.54 -24.47 22.84
N LYS A 419 6.86 -23.73 23.72
CA LYS A 419 5.40 -23.78 23.94
C LYS A 419 4.84 -22.36 23.94
N VAL A 420 4.31 -21.94 22.80
CA VAL A 420 3.81 -20.57 22.59
C VAL A 420 2.31 -20.52 22.81
N LEU A 421 1.83 -19.63 23.68
CA LEU A 421 0.40 -19.35 23.84
C LEU A 421 -0.09 -18.59 22.60
N VAL A 422 -0.98 -19.22 21.81
CA VAL A 422 -1.57 -18.61 20.60
C VAL A 422 -2.75 -17.70 20.96
N ASN A 423 -3.69 -18.22 21.78
CA ASN A 423 -4.85 -17.44 22.23
C ASN A 423 -5.49 -18.05 23.49
N THR A 424 -6.36 -17.24 24.13
CA THR A 424 -7.30 -17.69 25.16
C THR A 424 -8.70 -17.38 24.68
N SER A 425 -9.59 -18.38 24.75
CA SER A 425 -10.97 -18.28 24.28
C SER A 425 -11.94 -18.62 25.42
N THR A 426 -13.05 -17.86 25.48
CA THR A 426 -14.13 -18.08 26.46
C THR A 426 -15.45 -18.25 25.71
N TYR A 427 -16.20 -19.27 26.08
CA TYR A 427 -17.45 -19.65 25.46
C TYR A 427 -18.58 -19.66 26.48
N LYS A 428 -19.73 -19.13 26.13
CA LYS A 428 -20.95 -19.23 26.91
C LYS A 428 -21.48 -20.67 26.84
N PRO A 429 -22.22 -21.15 27.87
CA PRO A 429 -22.82 -22.46 27.83
C PRO A 429 -23.92 -22.53 26.76
N HIS A 430 -24.10 -23.68 26.17
CA HIS A 430 -25.24 -23.98 25.30
C HIS A 430 -26.53 -24.09 26.10
N GLU A 431 -27.66 -23.87 25.46
CA GLU A 431 -28.99 -23.97 26.11
C GLU A 431 -29.23 -25.33 26.74
N TYR A 432 -28.80 -26.43 26.08
CA TYR A 432 -28.90 -27.80 26.63
C TYR A 432 -28.04 -27.95 27.88
N GLU A 433 -26.88 -27.34 27.98
CA GLU A 433 -26.01 -27.39 29.18
C GLU A 433 -26.67 -26.61 30.34
N ILE A 434 -27.28 -25.46 30.04
CA ILE A 434 -28.03 -24.67 31.03
C ILE A 434 -29.20 -25.49 31.56
N ASN A 435 -29.95 -26.16 30.67
CA ASN A 435 -31.12 -26.95 31.06
C ASN A 435 -30.71 -28.20 31.86
N ALA A 436 -29.58 -28.85 31.48
CA ALA A 436 -29.03 -29.98 32.24
C ALA A 436 -28.57 -29.56 33.64
N ALA A 437 -27.90 -28.41 33.76
CA ALA A 437 -27.48 -27.86 35.06
C ALA A 437 -28.68 -27.53 35.96
N LYS A 438 -29.73 -26.92 35.41
CA LYS A 438 -30.98 -26.63 36.17
C LYS A 438 -31.64 -27.93 36.70
N LYS A 439 -31.75 -28.93 35.82
CA LYS A 439 -32.33 -30.24 36.21
C LYS A 439 -31.51 -30.91 37.33
N LYS A 440 -30.19 -30.90 37.22
CA LYS A 440 -29.31 -31.43 38.27
C LYS A 440 -29.44 -30.69 39.59
N ALA A 441 -29.54 -29.35 39.58
CA ALA A 441 -29.76 -28.56 40.77
C ALA A 441 -31.12 -28.78 41.41
N GLU A 442 -32.18 -29.05 40.60
CA GLU A 442 -33.50 -29.44 41.10
C GLU A 442 -33.50 -30.84 41.73
N GLU A 443 -32.79 -31.78 41.14
CA GLU A 443 -32.60 -33.14 41.68
C GLU A 443 -31.81 -33.11 43.01
N GLU A 444 -30.77 -32.32 43.10
CA GLU A 444 -29.98 -32.15 44.33
C GLU A 444 -30.81 -31.51 45.44
N LYS A 445 -31.61 -30.45 45.14
CA LYS A 445 -32.53 -29.86 46.12
C LYS A 445 -33.57 -30.84 46.62
N LYS A 446 -34.16 -31.66 45.74
CA LYS A 446 -35.12 -32.71 46.16
C LYS A 446 -34.47 -33.72 47.09
N LYS A 447 -33.25 -34.15 46.83
CA LYS A 447 -32.49 -35.07 47.70
C LYS A 447 -32.21 -34.47 49.06
N GLU A 448 -31.78 -33.19 49.11
CA GLU A 448 -31.56 -32.46 50.35
C GLU A 448 -32.86 -32.30 51.16
N GLU A 449 -34.01 -32.02 50.52
CA GLU A 449 -35.31 -31.93 51.16
C GLU A 449 -35.78 -33.31 51.68
N GLU A 450 -35.55 -34.37 50.94
CA GLU A 450 -35.85 -35.75 51.41
C GLU A 450 -34.95 -36.16 52.58
N GLU A 451 -33.67 -35.82 52.55
CA GLU A 451 -32.76 -36.11 53.69
C GLU A 451 -33.17 -35.33 54.93
N LYS A 452 -33.50 -34.04 54.80
CA LYS A 452 -34.04 -33.23 55.93
C LYS A 452 -35.34 -33.80 56.52
N LYS A 453 -36.28 -34.25 55.67
CA LYS A 453 -37.51 -34.92 56.13
C LYS A 453 -37.22 -36.19 56.90
N LYS A 454 -36.30 -37.03 56.40
CA LYS A 454 -35.90 -38.27 57.10
C LYS A 454 -35.21 -37.99 58.44
N GLU A 455 -34.44 -36.89 58.51
CA GLU A 455 -33.78 -36.48 59.75
C GLU A 455 -34.79 -35.89 60.76
N GLU A 456 -35.80 -35.12 60.30
CA GLU A 456 -36.93 -34.67 61.13
C GLU A 456 -37.82 -35.80 61.62
N GLU A 457 -38.12 -36.81 60.75
CA GLU A 457 -38.85 -37.99 61.14
C GLU A 457 -38.11 -38.81 62.20
N LYS A 458 -36.79 -38.98 62.01
CA LYS A 458 -35.96 -39.67 63.02
C LYS A 458 -35.96 -38.95 64.36
N LYS A 459 -35.84 -37.62 64.38
CA LYS A 459 -35.86 -36.82 65.61
C LYS A 459 -37.23 -36.93 66.32
N LYS A 460 -38.35 -36.93 65.55
CA LYS A 460 -39.69 -37.11 66.10
C LYS A 460 -39.88 -38.52 66.66
N GLU A 461 -39.30 -39.54 66.04
CA GLU A 461 -39.32 -40.90 66.53
C GLU A 461 -38.49 -41.09 67.80
N GLU A 462 -37.31 -40.45 67.86
CA GLU A 462 -36.45 -40.39 69.07
C GLU A 462 -37.11 -39.63 70.23
N GLU A 463 -37.77 -38.48 69.96
CA GLU A 463 -38.59 -37.75 70.96
C GLU A 463 -39.73 -38.58 71.47
N LYS A 464 -40.47 -39.24 70.61
CA LYS A 464 -41.57 -40.16 71.01
C LYS A 464 -41.10 -41.32 71.89
N LYS A 465 -39.95 -41.91 71.52
CA LYS A 465 -39.32 -42.98 72.35
C LYS A 465 -38.86 -42.47 73.71
N ALA A 466 -38.35 -41.23 73.77
CA ALA A 466 -37.93 -40.57 75.01
C ALA A 466 -39.17 -40.22 75.92
N GLU A 467 -40.26 -39.78 75.29
CA GLU A 467 -41.56 -39.54 76.07
C GLU A 467 -42.15 -40.86 76.57
N GLU A 468 -42.12 -41.95 75.75
CA GLU A 468 -42.59 -43.27 76.20
C GLU A 468 -41.72 -43.87 77.32
N GLU A 469 -40.39 -43.63 77.28
CA GLU A 469 -39.48 -44.03 78.37
C GLU A 469 -39.71 -43.24 79.67
N LYS A 470 -39.95 -41.90 79.57
CA LYS A 470 -40.37 -41.08 80.71
C LYS A 470 -41.67 -41.55 81.28
N ALA A 471 -42.71 -41.82 80.49
CA ALA A 471 -43.96 -42.35 80.93
C ALA A 471 -43.87 -43.73 81.64
N LYS A 472 -42.97 -44.61 81.25
CA LYS A 472 -42.65 -45.83 81.90
C LYS A 472 -41.88 -45.68 83.20
N THR A 473 -41.11 -44.63 83.38
CA THR A 473 -40.42 -44.34 84.65
C THR A 473 -41.29 -43.69 85.65
N ASP A 474 -42.21 -42.82 85.25
CA ASP A 474 -43.24 -42.21 86.19
C ASP A 474 -44.27 -43.23 86.67
N SER A 475 -44.59 -44.28 85.83
CA SER A 475 -45.51 -45.40 86.28
C SER A 475 -44.89 -46.37 87.25
N LYS A 476 -43.58 -46.37 87.47
CA LYS A 476 -42.86 -47.23 88.43
C LYS A 476 -42.70 -46.58 89.82
N GLN A 477 -42.99 -45.27 89.98
CA GLN A 477 -42.85 -44.56 91.22
C GLN A 477 -44.16 -44.38 92.00
N ALA A 478 -45.34 -44.89 91.55
CA ALA A 478 -46.61 -44.80 92.21
C ALA A 478 -47.19 -46.26 92.50
N ASN A 479 -46.67 -46.97 93.46
CA ASN A 479 -47.43 -47.69 94.43
C ASN A 479 -46.59 -48.57 95.42
N PRO A 480 -46.68 -48.39 96.71
CA PRO A 480 -46.30 -49.38 97.72
C PRO A 480 -47.52 -49.94 98.40
N GLY A 481 -47.73 -51.20 98.34
CA GLY A 481 -48.43 -51.99 99.40
C GLY A 481 -49.83 -52.44 99.06
N VAL A 482 -50.03 -53.76 99.04
CA VAL A 482 -50.82 -54.56 99.91
C VAL A 482 -50.78 -56.07 99.45
N LYS A 483 -50.67 -56.95 100.41
CA LYS A 483 -50.46 -58.40 100.42
C LYS A 483 -51.68 -59.24 99.92
N GLN A 484 -51.30 -60.46 99.56
CA GLN A 484 -52.01 -61.79 99.74
C GLN A 484 -52.99 -62.24 98.70
N HIS A 485 -52.80 -63.33 98.16
CA HIS A 485 -53.00 -64.73 98.46
C HIS A 485 -53.57 -65.49 97.22
N ASN A 486 -52.91 -66.60 97.03
CA ASN A 486 -53.35 -67.97 96.56
C ASN A 486 -54.14 -68.17 95.26
N ASN A 487 -53.59 -69.09 94.66
CA ASN A 487 -54.01 -70.40 94.09
C ASN A 487 -54.38 -70.52 92.65
N THR A 488 -53.52 -71.47 92.13
CA THR A 488 -53.84 -72.71 91.36
C THR A 488 -54.53 -72.56 90.02
N ASP A 489 -53.91 -73.27 89.23
CA ASP A 489 -54.22 -74.27 88.29
C ASP A 489 -54.39 -73.92 86.80
N GLU A 490 -53.53 -74.65 86.10
CA GLU A 490 -53.80 -75.45 84.93
C GLU A 490 -54.58 -74.79 83.80
N GLU A 491 -54.28 -74.99 82.64
CA GLU A 491 -53.78 -76.01 81.74
C GLU A 491 -53.83 -75.47 80.32
N GLU A 492 -52.91 -75.96 79.60
CA GLU A 492 -52.94 -76.40 78.17
C GLU A 492 -53.78 -75.52 77.17
N GLY A 493 -53.21 -75.22 76.14
CA GLY A 493 -53.29 -76.00 74.89
C GLY A 493 -53.27 -75.19 73.64
N ILE A 494 -52.29 -75.50 72.91
CA ILE A 494 -52.26 -75.88 71.49
C ILE A 494 -52.82 -75.00 70.41
N LYS A 495 -51.90 -74.61 69.50
CA LYS A 495 -51.98 -74.60 68.04
C LYS A 495 -52.95 -73.65 67.31
N GLY A 496 -52.35 -72.96 66.33
CA GLY A 496 -52.93 -72.43 65.13
C GLY A 496 -51.98 -71.41 64.49
#